data_b14ab5a4ab87254f9238cd4a341070ef
#
_entry.id   b14ab5a4ab87254f9238cd4a341070ef
#
_cell.length_a   1.000
_cell.length_b   1.000
_cell.length_c   1.000
_cell.angle_alpha   90.00
_cell.angle_beta   90.00
_cell.angle_gamma   90.00
#
_symmetry.space_group_name_H-M   'P 1'
#
loop_
_entity.id
_entity.type
_entity.pdbx_description
1 polymer ?
#
loop_
_entity_poly.entity_id
_entity_poly.type
_entity_poly.pdbx_seq_one_letter_code
_entity_poly.pdbx_strand_id
1 'polypeptide(L)'
;MEKQKFKSILLLAIFSLAFILGGCSSNTSNGTVVEAPASSYCKNGTHMYAPDPSIEGKLIDYNSEDGSFTTLLDNSTGTKTYFDSVVVYDGNLYCLQQSNGEYVGTNDFLLKVNLETKEYSQYDIGSNELWQADSNIYFTAVDSENKRGIYKLDLKQDKMTNLYTDNDNYGEISISYIQNQTIYFIKKLSVPGNHILCSVQLDGKDYKEYCEYPRIWNAFPIDNKIYFYALNESGGKNATYEFDNKTNTSVKAEIPLKGQLRLHNGYVYGSFTSETNKFGLYRLPIDNLSAQPEFVSDKGTKIIDFTDDFVIISDGAGEDDVTPNNENPNYFVTKVDGSSSERCWDLFSAYQYAFGFSSAAGNEESSSESESSNGFTIPNELTQLFDETVVDIYGDNPLPQPSFSDGGSNCYQAPNSEDTLYYFSINESGEAYSYLLAIEGPLNLLIPGKDTATIAELKELFGDSFSFNFSDNMGGYTASAQVGEYGISFGTFESEENATVTAFRISK
;
A
#
# COMPACT_ATOMS: atom_id res chain seq x y z
N MET A 1 43.54 37.38 4.12
CA MET A 1 43.05 36.10 4.68
C MET A 1 41.59 36.13 5.09
N GLU A 2 40.93 37.26 5.26
CA GLU A 2 39.48 37.33 5.66
C GLU A 2 38.48 37.14 4.51
N LYS A 3 38.83 37.49 3.29
CA LYS A 3 37.91 37.33 2.16
C LYS A 3 37.66 35.87 1.68
N GLN A 4 38.52 34.93 2.08
CA GLN A 4 38.32 33.51 1.77
C GLN A 4 37.39 32.77 2.75
N LYS A 5 37.33 33.22 4.02
CA LYS A 5 36.45 32.64 5.04
C LYS A 5 34.98 33.00 4.78
N PHE A 6 34.70 34.18 4.21
CA PHE A 6 33.33 34.59 3.92
C PHE A 6 32.72 33.83 2.73
N LYS A 7 33.52 33.42 1.74
CA LYS A 7 33.03 32.59 0.61
C LYS A 7 32.71 31.15 1.02
N SER A 8 33.47 30.60 1.97
CA SER A 8 33.21 29.23 2.46
C SER A 8 31.96 29.15 3.36
N ILE A 9 31.69 30.19 4.14
CA ILE A 9 30.46 30.24 4.98
C ILE A 9 29.20 30.47 4.11
N LEU A 10 29.32 31.26 3.03
CA LEU A 10 28.21 31.49 2.11
C LEU A 10 27.92 30.24 1.25
N LEU A 11 28.92 29.42 0.90
CA LEU A 11 28.71 28.15 0.21
C LEU A 11 28.08 27.07 1.12
N LEU A 12 28.43 27.03 2.41
CA LEU A 12 27.81 26.13 3.38
C LEU A 12 26.34 26.52 3.66
N ALA A 13 26.01 27.80 3.67
CA ALA A 13 24.65 28.29 3.88
C ALA A 13 23.75 28.04 2.67
N ILE A 14 24.30 27.96 1.45
CA ILE A 14 23.55 27.63 0.24
C ILE A 14 23.31 26.11 0.12
N PHE A 15 24.21 25.27 0.64
CA PHE A 15 24.03 23.82 0.70
C PHE A 15 23.04 23.37 1.80
N SER A 16 22.88 24.14 2.87
CA SER A 16 21.91 23.81 3.94
C SER A 16 20.47 24.30 3.65
N LEU A 17 20.25 25.11 2.59
CA LEU A 17 18.90 25.53 2.17
C LEU A 17 18.30 24.65 1.06
N ALA A 18 19.05 23.67 0.54
CA ALA A 18 18.59 22.77 -0.52
C ALA A 18 17.97 21.46 -0.01
N PHE A 19 17.87 21.27 1.33
CA PHE A 19 17.36 20.02 1.94
C PHE A 19 15.99 20.14 2.61
N ILE A 20 15.23 21.21 2.38
CA ILE A 20 13.90 21.40 3.02
C ILE A 20 12.74 21.39 2.00
N LEU A 21 12.93 20.76 0.85
CA LEU A 21 11.81 20.54 -0.11
C LEU A 21 11.66 19.06 -0.46
N GLY A 22 11.65 18.20 0.54
CA GLY A 22 11.29 16.79 0.39
C GLY A 22 9.80 16.60 0.68
N GLY A 23 8.93 17.19 -0.12
CA GLY A 23 7.55 16.73 -0.24
C GLY A 23 7.54 15.52 -1.16
N CYS A 24 6.61 14.58 -0.95
CA CYS A 24 6.41 13.39 -1.74
C CYS A 24 6.20 13.68 -3.24
N SER A 25 7.24 14.06 -3.97
CA SER A 25 7.23 14.11 -5.43
C SER A 25 8.65 14.03 -5.97
N SER A 26 8.89 13.08 -6.84
CA SER A 26 10.13 12.95 -7.61
C SER A 26 10.31 14.16 -8.54
N ASN A 27 11.17 15.12 -8.17
CA ASN A 27 11.54 16.25 -9.02
C ASN A 27 12.63 15.83 -10.00
N THR A 28 12.25 15.49 -11.21
CA THR A 28 13.18 15.48 -12.35
C THR A 28 13.05 16.78 -13.15
N SER A 29 14.16 17.41 -13.53
CA SER A 29 14.28 18.73 -14.15
C SER A 29 13.79 18.87 -15.60
N ASN A 30 12.92 17.98 -16.09
CA ASN A 30 12.35 18.01 -17.43
C ASN A 30 10.81 17.92 -17.42
N GLY A 31 10.15 18.94 -16.86
CA GLY A 31 8.69 19.01 -16.81
C GLY A 31 8.12 18.21 -15.64
N THR A 32 6.98 18.67 -15.12
CA THR A 32 6.26 17.97 -14.02
C THR A 32 5.70 16.66 -14.56
N VAL A 33 6.09 15.55 -13.94
CA VAL A 33 5.54 14.20 -14.19
C VAL A 33 4.98 13.67 -12.89
N VAL A 34 3.72 13.25 -12.88
CA VAL A 34 3.07 12.58 -11.74
C VAL A 34 2.47 11.28 -12.25
N GLU A 35 3.03 10.18 -11.79
CA GLU A 35 2.78 8.83 -12.32
C GLU A 35 1.66 8.11 -11.56
N ALA A 36 1.34 8.58 -10.35
CA ALA A 36 0.30 8.03 -9.48
C ALA A 36 -0.33 9.11 -8.60
N PRO A 37 -1.53 8.89 -8.04
CA PRO A 37 -2.09 9.75 -7.01
C PRO A 37 -1.22 9.73 -5.75
N ALA A 38 -1.43 10.71 -4.87
CA ALA A 38 -0.80 10.73 -3.57
C ALA A 38 -1.23 9.51 -2.75
N SER A 39 -0.28 8.91 -2.07
CA SER A 39 -0.51 7.77 -1.19
C SER A 39 -1.29 8.17 0.07
N SER A 40 -1.89 7.19 0.74
CA SER A 40 -2.43 7.36 2.09
C SER A 40 -1.33 7.60 3.14
N TYR A 41 -0.07 7.37 2.77
CA TYR A 41 1.11 7.51 3.62
C TYR A 41 2.05 8.55 3.03
N CYS A 42 2.41 9.56 3.83
CA CYS A 42 3.27 10.65 3.38
C CYS A 42 4.43 10.87 4.35
N LYS A 43 5.66 10.82 3.83
CA LYS A 43 6.87 11.16 4.57
C LYS A 43 7.16 12.65 4.48
N ASN A 44 7.48 13.28 5.63
CA ASN A 44 8.00 14.64 5.69
C ASN A 44 9.08 14.73 6.77
N GLY A 45 10.34 14.66 6.39
CA GLY A 45 11.47 14.57 7.31
C GLY A 45 11.44 13.27 8.11
N THR A 46 11.40 13.37 9.44
CA THR A 46 11.30 12.25 10.38
C THR A 46 9.86 11.84 10.70
N HIS A 47 8.89 12.52 10.12
CA HIS A 47 7.45 12.27 10.31
C HIS A 47 6.85 11.46 9.18
N MET A 48 5.92 10.58 9.53
CA MET A 48 5.02 9.90 8.61
C MET A 48 3.57 10.20 8.98
N TYR A 49 2.84 10.77 8.04
CA TYR A 49 1.42 11.03 8.17
C TYR A 49 0.64 9.91 7.51
N ALA A 50 -0.25 9.28 8.26
CA ALA A 50 -0.93 8.07 7.81
C ALA A 50 -2.27 7.85 8.53
N PRO A 51 -3.18 7.03 7.96
CA PRO A 51 -4.25 6.42 8.75
C PRO A 51 -3.69 5.63 9.92
N ASP A 52 -4.38 5.65 11.05
CA ASP A 52 -4.00 4.85 12.22
C ASP A 52 -4.20 3.35 11.90
N PRO A 53 -3.15 2.52 12.00
CA PRO A 53 -3.26 1.10 11.67
C PRO A 53 -4.17 0.30 12.61
N SER A 54 -4.46 0.85 13.80
CA SER A 54 -5.22 0.18 14.84
C SER A 54 -6.64 0.74 15.00
N ILE A 55 -6.87 1.99 14.59
CA ILE A 55 -8.14 2.69 14.83
C ILE A 55 -8.63 3.37 13.56
N GLU A 56 -9.62 2.75 12.94
CA GLU A 56 -10.31 3.30 11.76
C GLU A 56 -10.87 4.70 12.07
N GLY A 57 -10.74 5.61 11.11
CA GLY A 57 -11.20 6.99 11.26
C GLY A 57 -10.26 7.92 12.01
N LYS A 58 -9.04 7.50 12.28
CA LYS A 58 -7.97 8.37 12.79
C LYS A 58 -6.90 8.62 11.73
N LEU A 59 -6.38 9.84 11.72
CA LEU A 59 -5.17 10.23 11.02
C LEU A 59 -4.10 10.59 12.04
N ILE A 60 -2.92 10.03 11.87
CA ILE A 60 -1.82 10.16 12.82
C ILE A 60 -0.59 10.78 12.20
N ASP A 61 0.24 11.35 13.06
CA ASP A 61 1.61 11.75 12.82
C ASP A 61 2.51 10.82 13.63
N TYR A 62 3.25 9.97 12.94
CA TYR A 62 4.28 9.11 13.53
C TYR A 62 5.63 9.80 13.40
N ASN A 63 6.34 9.98 14.53
CA ASN A 63 7.71 10.48 14.57
C ASN A 63 8.72 9.33 14.70
N SER A 64 9.55 9.17 13.68
CA SER A 64 10.55 8.07 13.63
C SER A 64 11.74 8.26 14.58
N GLU A 65 11.96 9.46 15.16
CA GLU A 65 13.06 9.71 16.08
C GLU A 65 12.81 9.10 17.47
N ASP A 66 11.56 9.10 17.91
CA ASP A 66 11.19 8.64 19.25
C ASP A 66 10.08 7.56 19.24
N GLY A 67 9.60 7.19 18.05
CA GLY A 67 8.54 6.21 17.88
C GLY A 67 7.15 6.68 18.33
N SER A 68 6.97 7.97 18.61
CA SER A 68 5.73 8.51 19.13
C SER A 68 4.65 8.67 18.07
N PHE A 69 3.40 8.54 18.49
CA PHE A 69 2.20 8.76 17.69
C PHE A 69 1.44 9.97 18.23
N THR A 70 1.08 10.89 17.35
CA THR A 70 0.22 12.03 17.65
C THR A 70 -1.03 11.97 16.77
N THR A 71 -2.22 11.91 17.36
CA THR A 71 -3.47 11.99 16.60
C THR A 71 -3.64 13.40 16.04
N LEU A 72 -3.81 13.51 14.72
CA LEU A 72 -4.11 14.76 14.02
C LEU A 72 -5.61 14.99 13.88
N LEU A 73 -6.32 13.94 13.48
CA LEU A 73 -7.79 13.94 13.34
C LEU A 73 -8.34 12.67 13.97
N ASP A 74 -9.47 12.80 14.66
CA ASP A 74 -10.18 11.67 15.27
C ASP A 74 -11.66 11.71 14.88
N ASN A 75 -12.04 10.90 13.91
CA ASN A 75 -13.40 10.68 13.46
C ASN A 75 -13.84 9.22 13.70
N SER A 76 -13.22 8.55 14.67
CA SER A 76 -13.50 7.15 15.02
C SER A 76 -14.89 6.94 15.68
N THR A 77 -15.51 8.03 16.15
CA THR A 77 -16.86 7.98 16.76
C THR A 77 -17.89 8.47 15.75
N GLY A 78 -18.73 7.59 15.24
CA GLY A 78 -19.81 7.95 14.31
C GLY A 78 -19.82 7.09 13.05
N THR A 79 -20.08 7.72 11.91
CA THR A 79 -20.01 7.05 10.62
C THR A 79 -18.57 6.66 10.34
N LYS A 80 -18.31 5.41 9.97
CA LYS A 80 -16.97 4.96 9.60
C LYS A 80 -16.41 5.87 8.52
N THR A 81 -15.24 6.42 8.77
CA THR A 81 -14.52 7.28 7.84
C THR A 81 -13.12 6.75 7.60
N TYR A 82 -12.62 6.96 6.40
CA TYR A 82 -11.25 6.59 6.01
C TYR A 82 -10.52 7.84 5.60
N PHE A 83 -9.22 7.87 5.86
CA PHE A 83 -8.34 8.90 5.34
C PHE A 83 -7.50 8.30 4.21
N ASP A 84 -7.37 9.04 3.12
CA ASP A 84 -6.63 8.63 1.94
C ASP A 84 -5.92 9.81 1.29
N SER A 85 -4.98 9.53 0.40
CA SER A 85 -4.28 10.53 -0.42
C SER A 85 -3.72 11.69 0.41
N VAL A 86 -2.67 11.43 1.18
CA VAL A 86 -2.05 12.41 2.08
C VAL A 86 -0.98 13.22 1.38
N VAL A 87 -1.07 14.55 1.44
CA VAL A 87 -0.11 15.51 0.88
C VAL A 87 0.30 16.51 1.94
N VAL A 88 1.60 16.76 2.10
CA VAL A 88 2.13 17.80 2.99
C VAL A 88 2.73 18.94 2.18
N TYR A 89 2.31 20.17 2.49
CA TYR A 89 2.82 21.37 1.85
C TYR A 89 2.80 22.56 2.82
N ASP A 90 3.95 23.21 3.00
CA ASP A 90 4.14 24.43 3.78
C ASP A 90 3.44 24.40 5.16
N GLY A 91 3.74 23.39 5.97
CA GLY A 91 3.21 23.24 7.33
C GLY A 91 1.71 22.85 7.40
N ASN A 92 1.10 22.52 6.26
CA ASN A 92 -0.26 22.01 6.20
C ASN A 92 -0.26 20.60 5.60
N LEU A 93 -1.14 19.77 6.13
CA LEU A 93 -1.46 18.46 5.58
C LEU A 93 -2.81 18.55 4.86
N TYR A 94 -2.87 17.96 3.68
CA TYR A 94 -4.08 17.82 2.89
C TYR A 94 -4.36 16.31 2.74
N CYS A 95 -5.60 15.89 3.02
CA CYS A 95 -5.99 14.49 2.86
C CYS A 95 -7.45 14.38 2.46
N LEU A 96 -7.80 13.27 1.84
CA LEU A 96 -9.19 12.90 1.60
C LEU A 96 -9.75 12.21 2.85
N GLN A 97 -10.92 12.67 3.29
CA GLN A 97 -11.77 11.96 4.21
C GLN A 97 -12.92 11.35 3.41
N GLN A 98 -13.01 10.03 3.42
CA GLN A 98 -14.07 9.29 2.73
C GLN A 98 -15.01 8.69 3.77
N SER A 99 -16.32 8.73 3.51
CA SER A 99 -17.30 8.04 4.35
C SER A 99 -17.55 6.64 3.81
N ASN A 100 -17.65 5.65 4.69
CA ASN A 100 -18.04 4.29 4.33
C ASN A 100 -19.55 4.25 4.01
N GLY A 101 -19.91 4.78 2.86
CA GLY A 101 -21.27 4.71 2.33
C GLY A 101 -21.26 3.93 1.02
N GLU A 102 -22.29 3.12 0.78
CA GLU A 102 -22.48 2.35 -0.47
C GLU A 102 -22.51 3.23 -1.75
N TYR A 103 -22.36 4.55 -1.60
CA TYR A 103 -22.36 5.53 -2.70
C TYR A 103 -21.18 6.47 -2.56
N VAL A 104 -20.19 6.29 -3.43
CA VAL A 104 -19.10 7.24 -3.65
C VAL A 104 -19.69 8.63 -3.94
N GLY A 105 -19.35 9.63 -3.13
CA GLY A 105 -19.57 11.03 -3.47
C GLY A 105 -20.60 11.82 -2.65
N THR A 106 -21.13 11.29 -1.54
CA THR A 106 -22.12 12.06 -0.76
C THR A 106 -21.59 12.72 0.51
N ASN A 107 -20.38 12.35 1.00
CA ASN A 107 -19.75 12.93 2.19
C ASN A 107 -18.22 12.86 2.14
N ASP A 108 -17.61 13.04 0.98
CA ASP A 108 -16.17 13.03 0.85
C ASP A 108 -15.64 14.46 0.91
N PHE A 109 -14.64 14.69 1.74
CA PHE A 109 -14.06 16.00 1.98
C PHE A 109 -12.56 15.99 1.69
N LEU A 110 -12.06 17.06 1.08
CA LEU A 110 -10.66 17.42 1.17
C LEU A 110 -10.46 18.20 2.46
N LEU A 111 -9.67 17.66 3.36
CA LEU A 111 -9.30 18.31 4.61
C LEU A 111 -7.95 19.02 4.44
N LYS A 112 -7.84 20.20 5.04
CA LYS A 112 -6.59 20.93 5.23
C LYS A 112 -6.36 21.05 6.72
N VAL A 113 -5.30 20.44 7.23
CA VAL A 113 -4.93 20.42 8.65
C VAL A 113 -3.65 21.23 8.83
N ASN A 114 -3.67 22.23 9.68
CA ASN A 114 -2.45 22.92 10.09
C ASN A 114 -1.66 22.03 11.06
N LEU A 115 -0.43 21.67 10.71
CA LEU A 115 0.37 20.71 11.48
C LEU A 115 0.83 21.25 12.84
N GLU A 116 0.92 22.58 13.01
CA GLU A 116 1.31 23.22 14.27
C GLU A 116 0.10 23.36 15.21
N THR A 117 -1.00 23.97 14.74
CA THR A 117 -2.18 24.27 15.58
C THR A 117 -3.16 23.10 15.68
N LYS A 118 -3.09 22.12 14.79
CA LYS A 118 -4.04 21.00 14.62
C LYS A 118 -5.47 21.45 14.22
N GLU A 119 -5.65 22.73 13.91
CA GLU A 119 -6.91 23.22 13.36
C GLU A 119 -7.08 22.73 11.92
N TYR A 120 -8.30 22.42 11.55
CA TYR A 120 -8.60 22.00 10.17
C TYR A 120 -9.74 22.79 9.54
N SER A 121 -9.71 22.84 8.23
CA SER A 121 -10.81 23.29 7.36
C SER A 121 -11.10 22.21 6.32
N GLN A 122 -12.32 22.25 5.77
CA GLN A 122 -12.76 21.26 4.80
C GLN A 122 -13.32 21.92 3.54
N TYR A 123 -13.10 21.21 2.42
CA TYR A 123 -13.71 21.53 1.13
C TYR A 123 -14.64 20.36 0.78
N ASP A 124 -15.88 20.66 0.44
CA ASP A 124 -16.87 19.67 0.02
C ASP A 124 -16.54 19.26 -1.43
N ILE A 125 -15.99 18.04 -1.58
CA ILE A 125 -15.56 17.49 -2.86
C ILE A 125 -15.89 16.00 -2.92
N GLY A 126 -16.38 15.52 -4.03
CA GLY A 126 -16.60 14.10 -4.24
C GLY A 126 -15.41 13.45 -4.98
N SER A 127 -14.22 13.42 -4.36
CA SER A 127 -13.01 12.88 -4.97
C SER A 127 -12.52 11.61 -4.27
N ASN A 128 -11.91 10.72 -5.04
CA ASN A 128 -11.30 9.49 -4.53
C ASN A 128 -9.77 9.56 -4.47
N GLU A 129 -9.15 10.56 -5.12
CA GLU A 129 -7.70 10.63 -5.30
C GLU A 129 -7.23 12.08 -5.34
N LEU A 130 -6.05 12.34 -4.76
CA LEU A 130 -5.33 13.61 -4.92
C LEU A 130 -4.08 13.39 -5.75
N TRP A 131 -3.84 14.26 -6.71
CA TRP A 131 -2.66 14.24 -7.56
C TRP A 131 -1.83 15.49 -7.31
N GLN A 132 -0.68 15.34 -6.67
CA GLN A 132 0.18 16.47 -6.36
C GLN A 132 1.18 16.73 -7.48
N ALA A 133 1.21 17.95 -8.00
CA ALA A 133 2.22 18.45 -8.92
C ALA A 133 2.69 19.83 -8.46
N ASP A 134 3.96 19.96 -8.14
CA ASP A 134 4.57 21.18 -7.60
C ASP A 134 3.79 21.70 -6.35
N SER A 135 3.30 22.93 -6.40
CA SER A 135 2.48 23.55 -5.36
C SER A 135 0.98 23.49 -5.65
N ASN A 136 0.54 22.46 -6.34
CA ASN A 136 -0.86 22.27 -6.67
C ASN A 136 -1.31 20.86 -6.38
N ILE A 137 -2.58 20.70 -6.01
CA ILE A 137 -3.28 19.43 -5.95
C ILE A 137 -4.34 19.43 -7.05
N TYR A 138 -4.40 18.32 -7.80
CA TYR A 138 -5.41 18.06 -8.81
C TYR A 138 -6.28 16.92 -8.35
N PHE A 139 -7.58 17.03 -8.57
CA PHE A 139 -8.56 16.04 -8.13
C PHE A 139 -9.83 16.13 -8.97
N THR A 140 -10.67 15.14 -8.87
CA THR A 140 -12.02 15.16 -9.43
C THR A 140 -13.01 15.66 -8.38
N ALA A 141 -14.05 16.36 -8.79
CA ALA A 141 -15.10 16.82 -7.88
C ALA A 141 -16.44 16.95 -8.61
N VAL A 142 -17.50 17.06 -7.84
CA VAL A 142 -18.86 17.33 -8.32
C VAL A 142 -19.22 18.75 -7.95
N ASP A 143 -19.70 19.54 -8.90
CA ASP A 143 -20.12 20.91 -8.65
C ASP A 143 -21.58 20.99 -8.08
N SER A 144 -22.02 22.21 -7.77
CA SER A 144 -23.36 22.47 -7.26
C SER A 144 -24.51 22.12 -8.24
N GLU A 145 -24.20 21.93 -9.52
CA GLU A 145 -25.14 21.47 -10.55
C GLU A 145 -25.09 19.94 -10.75
N ASN A 146 -24.35 19.22 -9.88
CA ASN A 146 -24.10 17.79 -9.95
C ASN A 146 -23.32 17.36 -11.21
N LYS A 147 -22.47 18.25 -11.75
CA LYS A 147 -21.57 17.97 -12.86
C LYS A 147 -20.21 17.58 -12.33
N ARG A 148 -19.64 16.52 -12.87
CA ARG A 148 -18.28 16.09 -12.55
C ARG A 148 -17.25 16.90 -13.31
N GLY A 149 -16.12 17.17 -12.68
CA GLY A 149 -15.06 17.94 -13.28
C GLY A 149 -13.69 17.61 -12.68
N ILE A 150 -12.67 18.19 -13.30
CA ILE A 150 -11.29 18.17 -12.79
C ILE A 150 -10.99 19.56 -12.23
N TYR A 151 -10.48 19.59 -11.02
CA TYR A 151 -10.18 20.80 -10.27
C TYR A 151 -8.71 20.85 -9.89
N LYS A 152 -8.22 22.06 -9.70
CA LYS A 152 -6.91 22.39 -9.16
C LYS A 152 -7.08 23.23 -7.89
N LEU A 153 -6.39 22.86 -6.82
CA LEU A 153 -6.16 23.68 -5.65
C LEU A 153 -4.71 24.19 -5.68
N ASP A 154 -4.54 25.51 -5.84
CA ASP A 154 -3.25 26.17 -5.68
C ASP A 154 -2.94 26.31 -4.19
N LEU A 155 -1.93 25.56 -3.71
CA LEU A 155 -1.60 25.48 -2.28
C LEU A 155 -0.94 26.77 -1.74
N LYS A 156 -0.36 27.61 -2.62
CA LYS A 156 0.22 28.91 -2.23
C LYS A 156 -0.85 29.99 -2.07
N GLN A 157 -1.89 29.93 -2.93
CA GLN A 157 -2.95 30.95 -2.95
C GLN A 157 -4.20 30.50 -2.22
N ASP A 158 -4.26 29.22 -1.84
CA ASP A 158 -5.46 28.57 -1.28
C ASP A 158 -6.70 28.77 -2.18
N LYS A 159 -6.49 28.62 -3.50
CA LYS A 159 -7.48 28.91 -4.51
C LYS A 159 -7.82 27.70 -5.36
N MET A 160 -9.10 27.36 -5.35
CA MET A 160 -9.64 26.32 -6.21
C MET A 160 -10.00 26.88 -7.60
N THR A 161 -9.72 26.11 -8.64
CA THR A 161 -10.01 26.45 -10.04
C THR A 161 -10.52 25.20 -10.76
N ASN A 162 -11.64 25.34 -11.47
CA ASN A 162 -12.14 24.29 -12.35
C ASN A 162 -11.31 24.28 -13.66
N LEU A 163 -10.83 23.12 -14.07
CA LEU A 163 -10.07 22.93 -15.31
C LEU A 163 -10.90 22.26 -16.41
N TYR A 164 -11.84 21.41 -16.02
CA TYR A 164 -12.70 20.68 -16.95
C TYR A 164 -14.03 20.38 -16.27
N THR A 165 -15.13 20.53 -16.99
CA THR A 165 -16.47 20.12 -16.55
C THR A 165 -17.06 19.18 -17.59
N ASP A 166 -17.51 18.00 -17.14
CA ASP A 166 -18.27 17.09 -17.99
C ASP A 166 -19.71 17.57 -18.10
N ASN A 167 -20.08 18.06 -19.29
CA ASN A 167 -21.42 18.57 -19.56
C ASN A 167 -22.43 17.47 -19.91
N ASP A 168 -21.96 16.25 -20.14
CA ASP A 168 -22.80 15.15 -20.57
C ASP A 168 -23.55 14.46 -19.42
N ASN A 169 -23.30 14.86 -18.17
CA ASN A 169 -23.92 14.32 -16.94
C ASN A 169 -23.74 12.80 -16.76
N TYR A 170 -22.71 12.22 -17.35
CA TYR A 170 -22.56 10.78 -17.42
C TYR A 170 -21.26 10.32 -16.79
N GLY A 171 -21.39 9.62 -15.69
CA GLY A 171 -20.32 8.74 -15.23
C GLY A 171 -19.31 9.36 -14.30
N GLU A 172 -18.26 8.64 -14.13
CA GLU A 172 -17.12 8.95 -13.27
C GLU A 172 -15.96 9.49 -14.11
N ILE A 173 -15.18 10.39 -13.55
CA ILE A 173 -13.91 10.85 -14.11
C ILE A 173 -12.81 10.35 -13.19
N SER A 174 -11.74 9.79 -13.76
CA SER A 174 -10.57 9.31 -13.05
C SER A 174 -9.32 9.87 -13.70
N ILE A 175 -8.51 10.62 -12.97
CA ILE A 175 -7.19 11.07 -13.45
C ILE A 175 -6.31 9.82 -13.55
N SER A 176 -5.51 9.74 -14.60
CA SER A 176 -4.66 8.59 -14.86
C SER A 176 -3.18 8.92 -14.88
N TYR A 177 -2.84 10.16 -15.29
CA TYR A 177 -1.44 10.58 -15.40
C TYR A 177 -1.35 12.10 -15.58
N ILE A 178 -0.27 12.70 -15.06
CA ILE A 178 0.04 14.12 -15.31
C ILE A 178 1.45 14.23 -15.87
N GLN A 179 1.59 14.84 -17.04
CA GLN A 179 2.90 15.06 -17.67
C GLN A 179 2.89 16.30 -18.56
N ASN A 180 3.98 17.08 -18.51
CA ASN A 180 4.22 18.18 -19.44
C ASN A 180 3.03 19.17 -19.54
N GLN A 181 2.52 19.60 -18.41
CA GLN A 181 1.36 20.49 -18.29
C GLN A 181 0.04 19.90 -18.80
N THR A 182 -0.06 18.58 -18.93
CA THR A 182 -1.25 17.87 -19.42
C THR A 182 -1.72 16.85 -18.40
N ILE A 183 -3.00 16.85 -18.06
CA ILE A 183 -3.70 15.81 -17.32
C ILE A 183 -4.29 14.83 -18.33
N TYR A 184 -3.95 13.56 -18.21
CA TYR A 184 -4.60 12.46 -18.90
C TYR A 184 -5.61 11.83 -17.96
N PHE A 185 -6.83 11.60 -18.43
CA PHE A 185 -7.91 11.09 -17.61
C PHE A 185 -8.87 10.20 -18.40
N ILE A 186 -9.64 9.41 -17.67
CA ILE A 186 -10.62 8.50 -18.21
C ILE A 186 -12.00 9.01 -17.83
N LYS A 187 -12.84 9.21 -18.83
CA LYS A 187 -14.26 9.53 -18.68
C LYS A 187 -15.05 8.22 -18.82
N LYS A 188 -15.77 7.81 -17.78
CA LYS A 188 -16.60 6.61 -17.79
C LYS A 188 -18.02 7.00 -18.13
N LEU A 189 -18.57 6.46 -19.21
CA LEU A 189 -19.95 6.71 -19.62
C LEU A 189 -20.92 5.85 -18.80
N SER A 190 -22.06 6.38 -18.45
CA SER A 190 -23.04 5.71 -17.57
C SER A 190 -23.83 4.57 -18.21
N VAL A 191 -23.81 4.39 -19.55
CA VAL A 191 -24.59 3.36 -20.25
C VAL A 191 -23.87 2.88 -21.51
N PRO A 192 -23.90 1.56 -21.77
CA PRO A 192 -23.30 0.50 -21.04
C PRO A 192 -21.79 0.44 -21.24
N GLY A 193 -21.06 0.99 -20.28
CA GLY A 193 -19.71 0.55 -20.03
C GLY A 193 -18.56 1.17 -20.83
N ASN A 194 -18.79 2.06 -21.77
CA ASN A 194 -17.69 2.62 -22.56
C ASN A 194 -16.94 3.73 -21.78
N HIS A 195 -15.63 3.69 -21.87
CA HIS A 195 -14.72 4.67 -21.31
C HIS A 195 -14.02 5.43 -22.44
N ILE A 196 -13.87 6.74 -22.28
CA ILE A 196 -13.16 7.58 -23.21
C ILE A 196 -11.86 8.05 -22.57
N LEU A 197 -10.74 7.84 -23.26
CA LEU A 197 -9.46 8.41 -22.87
C LEU A 197 -9.38 9.86 -23.34
N CYS A 198 -9.10 10.78 -22.42
CA CYS A 198 -9.11 12.21 -22.63
C CYS A 198 -7.85 12.89 -22.09
N SER A 199 -7.64 14.13 -22.47
CA SER A 199 -6.70 15.03 -21.81
C SER A 199 -7.18 16.46 -21.74
N VAL A 200 -6.60 17.22 -20.79
CA VAL A 200 -6.76 18.67 -20.68
C VAL A 200 -5.46 19.29 -20.15
N GLN A 201 -5.15 20.52 -20.55
CA GLN A 201 -3.99 21.23 -20.02
C GLN A 201 -4.21 21.69 -18.57
N LEU A 202 -3.12 21.87 -17.78
CA LEU A 202 -3.19 22.37 -16.39
C LEU A 202 -3.76 23.80 -16.26
N ASP A 203 -3.96 24.49 -17.36
CA ASP A 203 -4.66 25.80 -17.42
C ASP A 203 -6.13 25.69 -17.85
N GLY A 204 -6.64 24.46 -18.02
CA GLY A 204 -8.01 24.17 -18.40
C GLY A 204 -8.30 24.28 -19.89
N LYS A 205 -7.26 24.43 -20.74
CA LYS A 205 -7.43 24.52 -22.20
C LYS A 205 -7.13 23.21 -22.90
N ASP A 206 -7.30 23.21 -24.23
CA ASP A 206 -6.90 22.14 -25.14
C ASP A 206 -7.44 20.74 -24.71
N TYR A 207 -8.71 20.68 -24.32
CA TYR A 207 -9.41 19.43 -24.11
C TYR A 207 -9.37 18.59 -25.39
N LYS A 208 -9.06 17.30 -25.24
CA LYS A 208 -8.99 16.34 -26.34
C LYS A 208 -9.50 14.96 -25.91
N GLU A 209 -10.27 14.32 -26.79
CA GLU A 209 -10.63 12.91 -26.73
C GLU A 209 -9.75 12.11 -27.70
N TYR A 210 -9.29 10.92 -27.29
CA TYR A 210 -8.38 10.08 -28.06
C TYR A 210 -9.08 8.84 -28.64
N CYS A 211 -9.60 7.99 -27.74
CA CYS A 211 -10.22 6.73 -28.11
C CYS A 211 -11.27 6.31 -27.10
N GLU A 212 -12.15 5.42 -27.52
CA GLU A 212 -13.22 4.84 -26.73
C GLU A 212 -13.06 3.32 -26.68
N TYR A 213 -13.20 2.74 -25.48
CA TYR A 213 -13.12 1.30 -25.24
C TYR A 213 -14.18 0.88 -24.21
N PRO A 214 -14.64 -0.39 -24.21
CA PRO A 214 -15.63 -0.85 -23.24
C PRO A 214 -15.26 -0.59 -21.80
N ARG A 215 -13.96 -0.68 -21.46
CA ARG A 215 -13.44 -0.35 -20.14
C ARG A 215 -11.95 -0.01 -20.25
N ILE A 216 -11.55 1.13 -19.68
CA ILE A 216 -10.15 1.54 -19.55
C ILE A 216 -9.88 1.67 -18.06
N TRP A 217 -8.79 1.08 -17.55
CA TRP A 217 -8.41 1.15 -16.15
C TRP A 217 -7.37 2.22 -15.85
N ASN A 218 -6.35 2.32 -16.71
CA ASN A 218 -5.31 3.33 -16.60
C ASN A 218 -4.75 3.68 -17.98
N ALA A 219 -4.08 4.83 -18.06
CA ALA A 219 -3.39 5.28 -19.25
C ALA A 219 -2.18 6.14 -18.88
N PHE A 220 -1.13 6.10 -19.67
CA PHE A 220 0.06 6.90 -19.53
C PHE A 220 0.71 7.21 -20.86
N PRO A 221 1.23 8.43 -21.05
CA PRO A 221 1.91 8.82 -22.30
C PRO A 221 3.39 8.41 -22.26
N ILE A 222 3.90 7.95 -23.41
CA ILE A 222 5.32 7.77 -23.70
C ILE A 222 5.56 8.35 -25.10
N ASP A 223 6.39 9.38 -25.20
CA ASP A 223 6.66 10.11 -26.45
C ASP A 223 5.38 10.61 -27.13
N ASN A 224 5.10 10.09 -28.34
CA ASN A 224 3.93 10.45 -29.14
C ASN A 224 2.78 9.43 -29.02
N LYS A 225 2.90 8.48 -28.12
CA LYS A 225 1.91 7.42 -27.91
C LYS A 225 1.29 7.54 -26.53
N ILE A 226 0.08 7.04 -26.38
CA ILE A 226 -0.55 6.84 -25.09
C ILE A 226 -0.81 5.34 -24.95
N TYR A 227 -0.23 4.73 -23.92
CA TYR A 227 -0.48 3.34 -23.56
C TYR A 227 -1.62 3.27 -22.56
N PHE A 228 -2.50 2.30 -22.71
CA PHE A 228 -3.63 2.12 -21.81
C PHE A 228 -4.03 0.66 -21.68
N TYR A 229 -4.46 0.27 -20.49
CA TYR A 229 -4.96 -1.08 -20.22
C TYR A 229 -6.46 -1.08 -20.31
N ALA A 230 -7.00 -1.93 -21.18
CA ALA A 230 -8.43 -1.90 -21.50
C ALA A 230 -9.01 -3.28 -21.82
N LEU A 231 -10.34 -3.39 -21.68
CA LEU A 231 -11.09 -4.54 -22.15
C LEU A 231 -11.18 -4.50 -23.68
N ASN A 232 -10.99 -5.65 -24.34
CA ASN A 232 -11.15 -5.78 -25.77
C ASN A 232 -12.59 -5.43 -26.20
N GLU A 233 -12.73 -4.74 -27.35
CA GLU A 233 -14.01 -4.40 -27.97
C GLU A 233 -14.96 -5.61 -28.16
N SER A 234 -14.42 -6.81 -28.35
CA SER A 234 -15.19 -8.05 -28.44
C SER A 234 -15.63 -8.63 -27.08
N GLY A 235 -15.35 -7.93 -25.96
CA GLY A 235 -15.72 -8.40 -24.61
C GLY A 235 -14.91 -9.59 -24.10
N GLY A 236 -13.72 -9.85 -24.69
CA GLY A 236 -12.93 -11.04 -24.38
C GLY A 236 -11.95 -10.84 -23.23
N LYS A 237 -10.71 -10.46 -23.53
CA LYS A 237 -9.62 -10.37 -22.54
C LYS A 237 -9.07 -8.96 -22.46
N ASN A 238 -8.66 -8.57 -21.24
CA ASN A 238 -7.93 -7.33 -21.02
C ASN A 238 -6.59 -7.38 -21.74
N ALA A 239 -6.16 -6.23 -22.26
CA ALA A 239 -4.87 -6.08 -22.90
C ALA A 239 -4.36 -4.64 -22.81
N THR A 240 -3.07 -4.47 -22.98
CA THR A 240 -2.47 -3.15 -23.19
C THR A 240 -2.60 -2.76 -24.65
N TYR A 241 -3.04 -1.55 -24.89
CA TYR A 241 -3.17 -0.91 -26.20
C TYR A 241 -2.26 0.31 -26.27
N GLU A 242 -1.90 0.72 -27.46
CA GLU A 242 -1.24 1.99 -27.75
C GLU A 242 -2.10 2.83 -28.69
N PHE A 243 -2.26 4.11 -28.37
CA PHE A 243 -2.83 5.12 -29.24
C PHE A 243 -1.69 5.98 -29.80
N ASP A 244 -1.58 6.04 -31.13
CA ASP A 244 -0.58 6.86 -31.78
C ASP A 244 -1.19 8.22 -32.15
N ASN A 245 -0.67 9.30 -31.54
CA ASN A 245 -1.12 10.66 -31.76
C ASN A 245 -0.90 11.18 -33.20
N LYS A 246 0.00 10.56 -33.98
CA LYS A 246 0.28 10.96 -35.36
C LYS A 246 -0.74 10.38 -36.35
N THR A 247 -1.09 9.12 -36.15
CA THR A 247 -2.03 8.41 -37.04
C THR A 247 -3.47 8.49 -36.53
N ASN A 248 -3.68 8.88 -35.28
CA ASN A 248 -4.97 8.92 -34.59
C ASN A 248 -5.65 7.54 -34.57
N THR A 249 -4.87 6.48 -34.34
CA THR A 249 -5.33 5.09 -34.32
C THR A 249 -4.83 4.38 -33.06
N SER A 250 -5.63 3.43 -32.57
CA SER A 250 -5.22 2.55 -31.49
C SER A 250 -5.03 1.12 -32.00
N VAL A 251 -3.99 0.47 -31.50
CA VAL A 251 -3.68 -0.94 -31.76
C VAL A 251 -3.28 -1.63 -30.47
N LYS A 252 -3.35 -2.96 -30.45
CA LYS A 252 -2.81 -3.73 -29.32
C LYS A 252 -1.30 -3.52 -29.25
N ALA A 253 -0.81 -3.12 -28.09
CA ALA A 253 0.62 -2.89 -27.87
C ALA A 253 1.41 -4.22 -27.84
N GLU A 254 2.59 -4.22 -28.45
CA GLU A 254 3.54 -5.35 -28.43
C GLU A 254 4.52 -5.19 -27.25
N ILE A 255 4.00 -5.15 -26.04
CA ILE A 255 4.79 -5.11 -24.81
C ILE A 255 4.78 -6.50 -24.17
N PRO A 256 5.92 -7.07 -23.76
CA PRO A 256 5.97 -8.41 -23.15
C PRO A 256 5.29 -8.47 -21.78
N LEU A 257 5.26 -7.35 -21.04
CA LEU A 257 4.60 -7.26 -19.74
C LEU A 257 3.07 -7.35 -19.88
N LYS A 258 2.43 -7.95 -18.89
CA LYS A 258 0.98 -8.17 -18.81
C LYS A 258 0.39 -7.50 -17.58
N GLY A 259 -0.95 -7.43 -17.53
CA GLY A 259 -1.72 -6.84 -16.44
C GLY A 259 -1.77 -5.31 -16.54
N GLN A 260 -2.20 -4.69 -15.48
CA GLN A 260 -2.24 -3.24 -15.35
C GLN A 260 -0.82 -2.70 -15.18
N LEU A 261 -0.29 -2.11 -16.23
CA LEU A 261 1.05 -1.55 -16.20
C LEU A 261 1.10 -0.29 -15.33
N ARG A 262 2.20 -0.10 -14.60
CA ARG A 262 2.48 1.09 -13.80
C ARG A 262 3.82 1.69 -14.24
N LEU A 263 3.89 3.03 -14.24
CA LEU A 263 5.15 3.73 -14.46
C LEU A 263 5.76 4.12 -13.12
N HIS A 264 7.09 4.05 -13.05
CA HIS A 264 7.85 4.63 -11.95
C HIS A 264 9.31 4.83 -12.37
N ASN A 265 9.83 6.04 -12.16
CA ASN A 265 11.24 6.41 -12.36
C ASN A 265 11.84 5.95 -13.70
N GLY A 266 11.12 6.14 -14.81
CA GLY A 266 11.59 5.79 -16.14
C GLY A 266 11.48 4.31 -16.52
N TYR A 267 10.74 3.52 -15.73
CA TYR A 267 10.42 2.12 -16.01
C TYR A 267 8.93 1.87 -16.04
N VAL A 268 8.54 0.88 -16.83
CA VAL A 268 7.19 0.31 -16.87
C VAL A 268 7.21 -1.02 -16.12
N TYR A 269 6.37 -1.19 -15.14
CA TYR A 269 6.22 -2.40 -14.33
C TYR A 269 4.98 -3.18 -14.71
N GLY A 270 5.07 -4.50 -14.67
CA GLY A 270 3.95 -5.40 -14.95
C GLY A 270 4.30 -6.85 -14.69
N SER A 271 3.32 -7.73 -14.79
CA SER A 271 3.55 -9.17 -14.64
C SER A 271 4.19 -9.78 -15.89
N PHE A 272 5.04 -10.77 -15.70
CA PHE A 272 5.67 -11.52 -16.78
C PHE A 272 6.00 -12.95 -16.32
N THR A 273 6.00 -13.88 -17.28
CA THR A 273 6.50 -15.22 -17.09
C THR A 273 7.73 -15.40 -17.96
N SER A 274 8.89 -15.60 -17.35
CA SER A 274 10.14 -15.79 -18.05
C SER A 274 10.18 -17.12 -18.82
N GLU A 275 11.16 -17.30 -19.72
CA GLU A 275 11.39 -18.54 -20.46
C GLU A 275 11.66 -19.74 -19.51
N THR A 276 12.13 -19.47 -18.30
CA THR A 276 12.34 -20.47 -17.23
C THR A 276 11.09 -20.71 -16.38
N ASN A 277 9.91 -20.24 -16.82
CA ASN A 277 8.61 -20.32 -16.11
C ASN A 277 8.56 -19.58 -14.77
N LYS A 278 9.48 -18.64 -14.51
CA LYS A 278 9.42 -17.81 -13.31
C LYS A 278 8.40 -16.68 -13.55
N PHE A 279 7.24 -16.79 -12.93
CA PHE A 279 6.22 -15.74 -12.90
C PHE A 279 6.56 -14.71 -11.81
N GLY A 280 6.20 -13.44 -12.03
CA GLY A 280 6.42 -12.39 -11.03
C GLY A 280 6.24 -10.98 -11.59
N LEU A 281 6.65 -10.01 -10.79
CA LEU A 281 6.75 -8.62 -11.19
C LEU A 281 8.07 -8.38 -11.93
N TYR A 282 7.97 -7.74 -13.07
CA TYR A 282 9.10 -7.35 -13.92
C TYR A 282 8.97 -5.90 -14.35
N ARG A 283 10.06 -5.32 -14.86
CA ARG A 283 10.10 -3.96 -15.38
C ARG A 283 10.79 -3.88 -16.74
N LEU A 284 10.48 -2.84 -17.48
CA LEU A 284 11.10 -2.47 -18.74
C LEU A 284 11.49 -1.00 -18.71
N PRO A 285 12.65 -0.62 -19.26
CA PRO A 285 12.98 0.79 -19.44
C PRO A 285 12.00 1.46 -20.42
N ILE A 286 11.55 2.68 -20.08
CA ILE A 286 10.55 3.41 -20.87
C ILE A 286 11.00 3.74 -22.29
N ASP A 287 12.31 3.88 -22.51
CA ASP A 287 12.92 4.15 -23.80
C ASP A 287 13.09 2.90 -24.69
N ASN A 288 12.85 1.70 -24.14
CA ASN A 288 12.92 0.45 -24.88
C ASN A 288 11.92 -0.62 -24.37
N LEU A 289 10.64 -0.44 -24.70
CA LEU A 289 9.57 -1.36 -24.30
C LEU A 289 9.64 -2.75 -24.94
N SER A 290 10.56 -2.95 -25.91
CA SER A 290 10.82 -4.25 -26.53
C SER A 290 12.02 -4.99 -25.91
N ALA A 291 12.65 -4.43 -24.88
CA ALA A 291 13.76 -5.07 -24.19
C ALA A 291 13.34 -6.38 -23.50
N GLN A 292 14.32 -7.18 -23.11
CA GLN A 292 14.07 -8.31 -22.22
C GLN A 292 13.63 -7.77 -20.84
N PRO A 293 12.49 -8.19 -20.28
CA PRO A 293 12.05 -7.73 -18.96
C PRO A 293 13.04 -8.06 -17.85
N GLU A 294 13.34 -7.09 -17.03
CA GLU A 294 14.15 -7.23 -15.82
C GLU A 294 13.30 -7.72 -14.67
N PHE A 295 13.76 -8.77 -13.98
CA PHE A 295 13.06 -9.33 -12.82
C PHE A 295 13.12 -8.36 -11.62
N VAL A 296 11.99 -8.20 -10.93
CA VAL A 296 11.88 -7.38 -9.71
C VAL A 296 11.50 -8.23 -8.51
N SER A 297 10.42 -9.04 -8.60
CA SER A 297 9.96 -9.83 -7.46
C SER A 297 9.12 -11.03 -7.89
N ASP A 298 9.22 -12.12 -7.12
CA ASP A 298 8.33 -13.29 -7.19
C ASP A 298 7.30 -13.32 -6.04
N LYS A 299 7.26 -12.26 -5.22
CA LYS A 299 6.39 -12.19 -4.03
C LYS A 299 4.96 -11.74 -4.32
N GLY A 300 4.68 -11.32 -5.54
CA GLY A 300 3.38 -10.87 -6.00
C GLY A 300 3.51 -9.97 -7.22
N THR A 301 2.40 -9.66 -7.83
CA THR A 301 2.32 -8.74 -9.00
C THR A 301 1.41 -7.54 -8.75
N LYS A 302 0.66 -7.53 -7.64
CA LYS A 302 -0.20 -6.42 -7.26
C LYS A 302 0.64 -5.31 -6.63
N ILE A 303 0.92 -4.27 -7.40
CA ILE A 303 1.62 -3.08 -6.92
C ILE A 303 0.62 -2.25 -6.10
N ILE A 304 0.96 -1.99 -4.85
CA ILE A 304 0.22 -1.08 -3.96
C ILE A 304 0.70 0.34 -4.22
N ASP A 305 2.03 0.57 -4.11
CA ASP A 305 2.59 1.91 -4.27
C ASP A 305 4.09 1.85 -4.61
N PHE A 306 4.66 3.00 -4.91
CA PHE A 306 6.08 3.22 -5.10
C PHE A 306 6.58 4.30 -4.15
N THR A 307 7.78 4.12 -3.65
CA THR A 307 8.64 5.19 -3.13
C THR A 307 9.84 5.37 -4.06
N ASP A 308 10.73 6.33 -3.78
CA ASP A 308 11.88 6.59 -4.67
C ASP A 308 12.71 5.33 -4.97
N ASP A 309 12.93 4.47 -3.96
CA ASP A 309 13.81 3.31 -4.06
C ASP A 309 13.08 1.96 -4.01
N PHE A 310 11.80 1.94 -3.63
CA PHE A 310 11.07 0.70 -3.38
C PHE A 310 9.72 0.64 -4.09
N VAL A 311 9.30 -0.57 -4.41
CA VAL A 311 7.92 -0.93 -4.76
C VAL A 311 7.31 -1.71 -3.60
N ILE A 312 6.12 -1.30 -3.17
CA ILE A 312 5.31 -2.03 -2.19
C ILE A 312 4.38 -2.94 -2.95
N ILE A 313 4.48 -4.24 -2.70
CA ILE A 313 3.75 -5.29 -3.40
C ILE A 313 2.88 -6.04 -2.40
N SER A 314 1.70 -6.45 -2.81
CA SER A 314 0.86 -7.38 -2.07
C SER A 314 0.83 -8.74 -2.77
N ASP A 315 0.86 -9.84 -2.00
CA ASP A 315 0.61 -11.20 -2.49
C ASP A 315 -0.89 -11.51 -2.65
N GLY A 316 -1.75 -10.58 -2.24
CA GLY A 316 -3.20 -10.67 -2.50
C GLY A 316 -3.49 -10.80 -3.98
N ALA A 317 -4.58 -11.49 -4.33
CA ALA A 317 -5.03 -11.67 -5.70
C ALA A 317 -5.06 -10.34 -6.46
N GLY A 318 -4.51 -10.32 -7.67
CA GLY A 318 -4.62 -9.18 -8.57
C GLY A 318 -6.08 -8.89 -8.93
N GLU A 319 -6.37 -7.69 -9.45
CA GLU A 319 -7.73 -7.29 -9.86
C GLU A 319 -8.40 -8.26 -10.87
N ASP A 320 -7.62 -9.09 -11.56
CA ASP A 320 -8.09 -10.09 -12.52
C ASP A 320 -8.37 -11.47 -11.90
N ASP A 321 -8.00 -11.71 -10.64
CA ASP A 321 -8.24 -12.96 -9.95
C ASP A 321 -9.57 -12.89 -9.18
N VAL A 322 -10.51 -13.73 -9.62
CA VAL A 322 -11.84 -13.90 -9.00
C VAL A 322 -11.77 -14.75 -7.72
N THR A 323 -10.58 -14.91 -7.13
CA THR A 323 -10.42 -15.65 -5.88
C THR A 323 -10.82 -14.78 -4.70
N PRO A 324 -11.65 -15.29 -3.79
CA PRO A 324 -12.17 -14.50 -2.70
C PRO A 324 -11.08 -14.15 -1.68
N ASN A 325 -11.02 -12.87 -1.36
CA ASN A 325 -10.52 -12.26 -0.14
C ASN A 325 -9.41 -13.01 0.60
N ASN A 326 -8.16 -12.63 0.33
CA ASN A 326 -7.18 -12.66 1.40
C ASN A 326 -7.53 -11.48 2.34
N GLU A 327 -8.23 -11.78 3.42
CA GLU A 327 -8.61 -10.78 4.43
C GLU A 327 -7.40 -10.10 5.07
N ASN A 328 -6.20 -10.71 4.94
CA ASN A 328 -4.92 -10.16 5.39
C ASN A 328 -3.81 -10.45 4.36
N PRO A 329 -3.66 -9.62 3.32
CA PRO A 329 -2.56 -9.81 2.38
C PRO A 329 -1.21 -9.55 3.07
N ASN A 330 -0.18 -10.31 2.70
CA ASN A 330 1.19 -9.95 3.05
C ASN A 330 1.64 -8.80 2.14
N TYR A 331 2.45 -7.91 2.70
CA TYR A 331 3.09 -6.84 1.97
C TYR A 331 4.60 -7.12 1.84
N PHE A 332 5.16 -6.79 0.71
CA PHE A 332 6.58 -6.92 0.45
C PHE A 332 7.13 -5.58 -0.05
N VAL A 333 8.14 -5.09 0.62
CA VAL A 333 8.87 -3.88 0.20
C VAL A 333 10.11 -4.35 -0.56
N THR A 334 10.05 -4.22 -1.86
CA THR A 334 11.10 -4.69 -2.77
C THR A 334 11.80 -3.50 -3.37
N LYS A 335 13.15 -3.52 -3.42
CA LYS A 335 13.87 -2.48 -4.17
C LYS A 335 13.45 -2.49 -5.62
N VAL A 336 13.33 -1.31 -6.21
CA VAL A 336 12.89 -1.15 -7.61
C VAL A 336 13.78 -1.88 -8.62
N ASP A 337 15.04 -2.18 -8.26
CA ASP A 337 15.98 -2.98 -9.05
C ASP A 337 15.93 -4.50 -8.75
N GLY A 338 15.09 -4.94 -7.83
CA GLY A 338 14.95 -6.33 -7.44
C GLY A 338 16.06 -6.88 -6.55
N SER A 339 16.99 -6.03 -6.05
CA SER A 339 18.17 -6.47 -5.30
C SER A 339 17.86 -6.95 -3.87
N SER A 340 16.73 -6.52 -3.31
CA SER A 340 16.28 -6.98 -1.99
C SER A 340 14.76 -6.90 -1.88
N SER A 341 14.19 -7.73 -1.01
CA SER A 341 12.76 -7.73 -0.71
C SER A 341 12.58 -8.06 0.77
N GLU A 342 11.78 -7.25 1.46
CA GLU A 342 11.45 -7.41 2.87
C GLU A 342 9.96 -7.64 3.01
N ARG A 343 9.56 -8.61 3.84
CA ARG A 343 8.16 -8.89 4.16
C ARG A 343 7.71 -8.00 5.31
N CYS A 344 6.56 -7.38 5.15
CA CYS A 344 5.92 -6.55 6.16
C CYS A 344 4.52 -7.08 6.47
N TRP A 345 4.12 -7.01 7.74
CA TRP A 345 2.88 -7.61 8.23
C TRP A 345 1.64 -6.79 7.88
N ASP A 346 1.82 -5.49 7.77
CA ASP A 346 0.78 -4.54 7.43
C ASP A 346 1.34 -3.43 6.55
N LEU A 347 0.44 -2.63 6.04
CA LEU A 347 0.79 -1.53 5.14
C LEU A 347 1.57 -0.41 5.86
N PHE A 348 1.30 -0.18 7.15
CA PHE A 348 2.00 0.81 7.93
C PHE A 348 3.49 0.46 8.09
N SER A 349 3.79 -0.79 8.46
CA SER A 349 5.17 -1.31 8.57
C SER A 349 5.88 -1.27 7.22
N ALA A 350 5.17 -1.57 6.12
CA ALA A 350 5.72 -1.49 4.77
C ALA A 350 6.19 -0.07 4.43
N TYR A 351 5.40 0.95 4.75
CA TYR A 351 5.81 2.33 4.52
C TYR A 351 6.88 2.81 5.49
N GLN A 352 6.88 2.38 6.76
CA GLN A 352 7.99 2.66 7.67
C GLN A 352 9.31 2.16 7.09
N TYR A 353 9.35 0.92 6.59
CA TYR A 353 10.54 0.35 5.97
C TYR A 353 10.91 1.10 4.67
N ALA A 354 9.97 1.31 3.76
CA ALA A 354 10.20 1.99 2.49
C ALA A 354 10.68 3.43 2.65
N PHE A 355 10.26 4.11 3.72
CA PHE A 355 10.71 5.46 4.05
C PHE A 355 12.05 5.50 4.81
N GLY A 356 12.64 4.34 5.14
CA GLY A 356 13.88 4.24 5.89
C GLY A 356 13.72 4.71 7.34
N PHE A 357 12.52 4.65 7.88
CA PHE A 357 12.28 4.76 9.30
C PHE A 357 12.63 3.40 9.90
N SER A 358 13.87 3.26 10.40
CA SER A 358 14.16 2.11 11.23
C SER A 358 13.19 2.16 12.41
N SER A 359 12.42 1.10 12.63
CA SER A 359 11.82 0.90 13.94
C SER A 359 12.94 1.14 14.95
N ALA A 360 12.68 1.85 16.03
CA ALA A 360 13.65 2.06 17.12
C ALA A 360 14.13 0.73 17.77
N ALA A 361 13.79 -0.41 17.19
CA ALA A 361 14.32 -1.73 17.41
C ALA A 361 15.39 -2.01 16.34
N GLY A 362 16.61 -1.58 16.60
CA GLY A 362 17.89 -2.17 16.23
C GLY A 362 18.10 -2.71 14.82
N ASN A 363 18.75 -1.89 13.95
CA ASN A 363 19.66 -2.44 12.95
C ASN A 363 21.05 -2.65 13.59
N GLU A 364 21.25 -3.82 14.14
CA GLU A 364 22.58 -4.42 14.18
C GLU A 364 22.50 -5.72 13.36
N GLU A 365 23.28 -5.78 12.26
CA GLU A 365 23.74 -7.05 11.69
C GLU A 365 24.46 -7.82 12.79
N SER A 366 23.71 -8.61 13.52
CA SER A 366 24.25 -9.69 14.32
C SER A 366 23.22 -10.79 14.40
N SER A 367 23.64 -11.97 14.03
CA SER A 367 23.02 -13.22 14.45
C SER A 367 22.80 -13.17 15.97
N SER A 368 21.62 -12.71 16.41
CA SER A 368 21.27 -12.69 17.82
C SER A 368 19.80 -12.94 18.02
N GLU A 369 19.53 -13.80 18.94
CA GLU A 369 18.27 -14.19 19.53
C GLU A 369 17.31 -12.99 19.63
N SER A 370 16.07 -13.17 19.15
CA SER A 370 15.01 -12.16 19.18
C SER A 370 14.52 -11.95 20.61
N GLU A 371 15.05 -10.94 21.28
CA GLU A 371 14.59 -10.55 22.62
C GLU A 371 13.42 -9.54 22.52
N SER A 372 12.33 -9.79 23.24
CA SER A 372 11.29 -8.79 23.54
C SER A 372 11.87 -7.69 24.45
N SER A 373 11.22 -6.51 24.51
CA SER A 373 11.60 -5.43 25.43
C SER A 373 11.74 -5.84 26.89
N ASN A 374 11.18 -6.98 27.28
CA ASN A 374 11.23 -7.56 28.62
C ASN A 374 12.04 -8.89 28.67
N GLY A 375 12.84 -9.23 27.64
CA GLY A 375 13.69 -10.42 27.63
C GLY A 375 12.93 -11.74 27.39
N PHE A 376 11.69 -11.71 26.90
CA PHE A 376 10.97 -12.92 26.51
C PHE A 376 11.50 -13.43 25.17
N THR A 377 11.81 -14.72 25.13
CA THR A 377 12.27 -15.42 23.91
C THR A 377 11.29 -16.53 23.58
N ILE A 378 10.87 -16.62 22.33
CA ILE A 378 10.04 -17.73 21.86
C ILE A 378 10.88 -19.02 21.93
N PRO A 379 10.32 -20.15 22.44
CA PRO A 379 11.03 -21.41 22.43
C PRO A 379 11.55 -21.79 21.04
N ASN A 380 12.83 -22.16 20.94
CA ASN A 380 13.49 -22.53 19.67
C ASN A 380 12.77 -23.68 18.95
N GLU A 381 12.13 -24.57 19.71
CA GLU A 381 11.38 -25.69 19.16
C GLU A 381 10.17 -25.21 18.31
N LEU A 382 9.61 -24.04 18.61
CA LEU A 382 8.54 -23.44 17.82
C LEU A 382 9.10 -22.67 16.60
N THR A 383 10.15 -21.89 16.80
CA THR A 383 10.69 -21.05 15.71
C THR A 383 11.34 -21.85 14.60
N GLN A 384 12.00 -22.98 14.92
CA GLN A 384 12.61 -23.86 13.93
C GLN A 384 11.60 -24.51 12.98
N LEU A 385 10.35 -24.71 13.43
CA LEU A 385 9.31 -25.32 12.60
C LEU A 385 8.90 -24.44 11.40
N PHE A 386 9.11 -23.12 11.46
CA PHE A 386 8.73 -22.22 10.37
C PHE A 386 9.58 -22.34 9.12
N ASP A 387 10.72 -23.00 9.21
CA ASP A 387 11.58 -23.31 8.06
C ASP A 387 11.30 -24.70 7.47
N GLU A 388 10.37 -25.46 8.06
CA GLU A 388 10.01 -26.82 7.68
C GLU A 388 8.78 -26.86 6.75
N THR A 389 8.77 -27.83 5.84
CA THR A 389 7.61 -28.12 4.98
C THR A 389 6.73 -29.23 5.57
N VAL A 390 5.57 -29.49 4.96
CA VAL A 390 4.71 -30.62 5.36
C VAL A 390 5.49 -31.94 5.33
N VAL A 391 6.30 -32.19 4.28
CA VAL A 391 7.06 -33.42 4.16
C VAL A 391 8.17 -33.50 5.18
N ASP A 392 8.77 -32.41 5.58
CA ASP A 392 9.82 -32.41 6.60
C ASP A 392 9.25 -32.80 7.97
N ILE A 393 8.05 -32.36 8.30
CA ILE A 393 7.39 -32.59 9.59
C ILE A 393 6.71 -33.97 9.64
N TYR A 394 6.03 -34.39 8.56
CA TYR A 394 5.17 -35.58 8.56
C TYR A 394 5.71 -36.75 7.76
N GLY A 395 6.75 -36.54 6.95
CA GLY A 395 7.23 -37.51 5.98
C GLY A 395 6.40 -37.51 4.69
N ASP A 396 6.92 -38.25 3.70
CA ASP A 396 6.37 -38.22 2.33
C ASP A 396 5.45 -39.42 1.99
N ASN A 397 5.26 -40.38 2.90
CA ASN A 397 4.53 -41.60 2.52
C ASN A 397 3.75 -42.30 3.65
N PRO A 398 2.45 -42.17 3.70
CA PRO A 398 1.61 -41.19 2.97
C PRO A 398 1.63 -39.81 3.65
N LEU A 399 1.47 -38.75 2.90
CA LEU A 399 1.20 -37.45 3.50
C LEU A 399 -0.12 -37.48 4.29
N PRO A 400 -0.18 -36.88 5.48
CA PRO A 400 -1.41 -36.80 6.24
C PRO A 400 -2.47 -36.02 5.45
N GLN A 401 -3.75 -36.29 5.69
CA GLN A 401 -4.80 -35.44 5.20
C GLN A 401 -4.94 -34.23 6.15
N PRO A 402 -5.13 -33.01 5.64
CA PRO A 402 -5.38 -31.87 6.50
C PRO A 402 -6.65 -32.09 7.32
N SER A 403 -6.63 -31.67 8.58
CA SER A 403 -7.79 -31.69 9.46
C SER A 403 -8.92 -30.82 8.92
N PHE A 404 -8.56 -29.66 8.37
CA PHE A 404 -9.44 -28.74 7.63
C PHE A 404 -8.59 -27.77 6.80
N SER A 405 -9.24 -27.02 5.91
CA SER A 405 -8.62 -25.94 5.14
C SER A 405 -9.36 -24.64 5.45
N ASP A 406 -8.62 -23.57 5.68
CA ASP A 406 -9.13 -22.25 6.01
C ASP A 406 -8.30 -21.16 5.35
N GLY A 407 -8.97 -20.20 4.69
CA GLY A 407 -8.38 -18.95 4.21
C GLY A 407 -7.12 -19.08 3.35
N GLY A 408 -6.94 -20.16 2.58
CA GLY A 408 -5.74 -20.38 1.76
C GLY A 408 -4.64 -21.17 2.47
N SER A 409 -4.91 -21.75 3.64
CA SER A 409 -4.00 -22.66 4.36
C SER A 409 -4.63 -24.02 4.61
N ASN A 410 -3.79 -25.04 4.64
CA ASN A 410 -4.14 -26.37 5.12
C ASN A 410 -3.71 -26.52 6.57
N CYS A 411 -4.63 -26.94 7.43
CA CYS A 411 -4.39 -27.14 8.85
C CYS A 411 -4.20 -28.62 9.16
N TYR A 412 -3.13 -28.96 9.86
CA TYR A 412 -2.77 -30.32 10.25
C TYR A 412 -2.62 -30.40 11.76
N GLN A 413 -3.04 -31.55 12.32
CA GLN A 413 -2.74 -31.89 13.70
C GLN A 413 -1.22 -32.08 13.87
N ALA A 414 -0.62 -31.51 14.89
CA ALA A 414 0.80 -31.75 15.19
C ALA A 414 1.07 -33.23 15.45
N PRO A 415 2.22 -33.79 15.03
CA PRO A 415 2.48 -35.25 15.11
C PRO A 415 2.39 -35.83 16.52
N ASN A 416 2.68 -35.02 17.53
CA ASN A 416 2.79 -35.49 18.93
C ASN A 416 1.87 -34.77 19.92
N SER A 417 0.84 -34.04 19.40
CA SER A 417 -0.07 -33.28 20.24
C SER A 417 -1.48 -33.24 19.64
N GLU A 418 -2.46 -33.59 20.45
CA GLU A 418 -3.89 -33.49 20.05
C GLU A 418 -4.42 -32.05 20.13
N ASP A 419 -3.71 -31.15 20.84
CA ASP A 419 -4.12 -29.77 21.11
C ASP A 419 -3.30 -28.74 20.32
N THR A 420 -2.45 -29.16 19.37
CA THR A 420 -1.61 -28.29 18.59
C THR A 420 -1.91 -28.43 17.11
N LEU A 421 -2.07 -27.32 16.41
CA LEU A 421 -2.38 -27.23 14.99
C LEU A 421 -1.28 -26.50 14.24
N TYR A 422 -0.92 -27.02 13.09
CA TYR A 422 0.04 -26.44 12.16
C TYR A 422 -0.66 -26.00 10.88
N TYR A 423 -0.47 -24.74 10.49
CA TYR A 423 -1.07 -24.14 9.31
C TYR A 423 -0.01 -23.96 8.23
N PHE A 424 -0.21 -24.57 7.08
CA PHE A 424 0.70 -24.51 5.94
C PHE A 424 0.04 -23.77 4.78
N SER A 425 0.85 -23.02 4.01
CA SER A 425 0.37 -22.38 2.80
C SER A 425 -0.14 -23.43 1.79
N ILE A 426 -1.20 -23.08 1.05
CA ILE A 426 -1.59 -23.84 -0.13
C ILE A 426 -0.81 -23.23 -1.30
N ASN A 427 0.13 -23.96 -1.89
CA ASN A 427 0.91 -23.47 -3.03
C ASN A 427 0.74 -24.37 -4.27
N GLU A 428 1.07 -23.85 -5.44
CA GLU A 428 0.96 -24.54 -6.72
C GLU A 428 1.97 -25.70 -6.87
N SER A 429 3.00 -25.75 -6.03
CA SER A 429 4.02 -26.80 -6.03
C SER A 429 3.54 -28.11 -5.39
N GLY A 430 2.37 -28.07 -4.77
CA GLY A 430 1.74 -29.20 -4.07
C GLY A 430 1.91 -29.13 -2.56
N GLU A 431 0.99 -29.79 -1.84
CA GLU A 431 0.89 -29.77 -0.37
C GLU A 431 2.19 -30.20 0.34
N ALA A 432 2.93 -31.13 -0.24
CA ALA A 432 4.15 -31.69 0.35
C ALA A 432 5.24 -30.65 0.65
N TYR A 433 5.32 -29.59 -0.18
CA TYR A 433 6.37 -28.57 -0.13
C TYR A 433 5.85 -27.22 0.37
N SER A 434 4.70 -27.21 1.02
CA SER A 434 4.15 -26.02 1.66
C SER A 434 4.88 -25.73 2.96
N TYR A 435 5.27 -24.45 3.16
CA TYR A 435 5.93 -24.01 4.40
C TYR A 435 4.91 -23.71 5.48
N LEU A 436 5.34 -23.86 6.75
CA LEU A 436 4.56 -23.54 7.92
C LEU A 436 4.33 -22.02 7.99
N LEU A 437 3.06 -21.61 8.14
CA LEU A 437 2.64 -20.22 8.28
C LEU A 437 2.34 -19.85 9.72
N ALA A 438 1.70 -20.74 10.46
CA ALA A 438 1.32 -20.51 11.85
C ALA A 438 1.25 -21.81 12.66
N ILE A 439 1.45 -21.66 13.97
CA ILE A 439 1.27 -22.70 14.98
C ILE A 439 0.22 -22.20 15.96
N GLU A 440 -0.79 -23.00 16.23
CA GLU A 440 -1.77 -22.76 17.28
C GLU A 440 -1.70 -23.87 18.31
N GLY A 441 -1.65 -23.52 19.60
CA GLY A 441 -1.50 -24.53 20.63
C GLY A 441 -1.76 -24.03 22.05
N PRO A 442 -1.68 -24.91 23.04
CA PRO A 442 -1.84 -24.55 24.43
C PRO A 442 -0.73 -23.63 24.92
N LEU A 443 -1.05 -22.70 25.82
CA LEU A 443 -0.18 -21.62 26.24
C LEU A 443 1.18 -22.11 26.79
N ASN A 444 1.22 -23.27 27.43
CA ASN A 444 2.46 -23.84 27.99
C ASN A 444 3.54 -24.23 26.96
N LEU A 445 3.18 -24.34 25.69
CA LEU A 445 4.16 -24.51 24.60
C LEU A 445 4.89 -23.20 24.30
N LEU A 446 4.21 -22.06 24.45
CA LEU A 446 4.83 -20.74 24.23
C LEU A 446 5.50 -20.23 25.49
N ILE A 447 4.83 -20.39 26.66
CA ILE A 447 5.31 -19.94 27.97
C ILE A 447 5.46 -21.17 28.87
N PRO A 448 6.65 -21.80 28.91
CA PRO A 448 6.87 -23.03 29.65
C PRO A 448 6.40 -22.93 31.12
N GLY A 449 5.58 -23.90 31.54
CA GLY A 449 5.04 -23.98 32.89
C GLY A 449 3.80 -23.12 33.16
N LYS A 450 3.22 -22.45 32.14
CA LYS A 450 1.95 -21.72 32.27
C LYS A 450 0.89 -22.34 31.37
N ASP A 451 -0.11 -22.99 31.97
CA ASP A 451 -1.30 -23.48 31.27
C ASP A 451 -2.31 -22.35 30.98
N THR A 452 -2.26 -21.29 31.77
CA THR A 452 -3.10 -20.11 31.63
C THR A 452 -2.33 -18.84 31.98
N ALA A 453 -2.68 -17.71 31.38
CA ALA A 453 -2.20 -16.39 31.76
C ALA A 453 -3.33 -15.37 31.67
N THR A 454 -3.29 -14.34 32.52
CA THR A 454 -4.17 -13.19 32.39
C THR A 454 -3.62 -12.20 31.35
N ILE A 455 -4.50 -11.35 30.82
CA ILE A 455 -4.10 -10.25 29.93
C ILE A 455 -3.06 -9.33 30.60
N ALA A 456 -3.23 -9.07 31.92
CA ALA A 456 -2.26 -8.29 32.68
C ALA A 456 -0.87 -8.95 32.75
N GLU A 457 -0.80 -10.28 32.97
CA GLU A 457 0.46 -11.02 32.96
C GLU A 457 1.13 -11.04 31.58
N LEU A 458 0.34 -11.16 30.50
CA LEU A 458 0.87 -11.09 29.14
C LEU A 458 1.39 -9.69 28.81
N LYS A 459 0.69 -8.64 29.24
CA LYS A 459 1.15 -7.25 29.09
C LYS A 459 2.46 -7.00 29.86
N GLU A 460 2.61 -7.57 31.04
CA GLU A 460 3.87 -7.50 31.81
C GLU A 460 4.99 -8.26 31.09
N LEU A 461 4.68 -9.42 30.50
CA LEU A 461 5.65 -10.29 29.84
C LEU A 461 6.16 -9.70 28.52
N PHE A 462 5.26 -9.17 27.67
CA PHE A 462 5.57 -8.67 26.35
C PHE A 462 5.81 -7.15 26.30
N GLY A 463 5.52 -6.42 27.37
CA GLY A 463 5.78 -4.99 27.49
C GLY A 463 5.11 -4.17 26.38
N ASP A 464 5.86 -3.27 25.76
CA ASP A 464 5.36 -2.31 24.77
C ASP A 464 4.93 -2.97 23.45
N SER A 465 5.36 -4.19 23.18
CA SER A 465 4.91 -4.95 22.00
C SER A 465 3.51 -5.56 22.13
N PHE A 466 2.89 -5.46 23.34
CA PHE A 466 1.60 -6.04 23.62
C PHE A 466 0.44 -5.08 23.32
N SER A 467 -0.56 -5.58 22.61
CA SER A 467 -1.82 -4.88 22.36
C SER A 467 -3.02 -5.76 22.75
N PHE A 468 -4.11 -5.12 23.14
CA PHE A 468 -5.35 -5.81 23.52
C PHE A 468 -6.56 -5.05 22.95
N ASN A 469 -7.24 -5.63 21.97
CA ASN A 469 -8.28 -4.97 21.22
C ASN A 469 -9.50 -5.87 21.02
N PHE A 470 -10.67 -5.26 20.87
CA PHE A 470 -11.86 -5.98 20.45
C PHE A 470 -11.79 -6.30 18.96
N SER A 471 -12.11 -7.52 18.58
CA SER A 471 -12.19 -7.98 17.19
C SER A 471 -13.65 -8.24 16.81
N ASP A 472 -14.21 -7.39 15.96
CA ASP A 472 -15.58 -7.56 15.45
C ASP A 472 -15.76 -8.87 14.68
N ASN A 473 -14.72 -9.31 13.94
CA ASN A 473 -14.76 -10.53 13.14
C ASN A 473 -14.82 -11.80 14.00
N MET A 474 -14.21 -11.77 15.17
CA MET A 474 -14.20 -12.91 16.09
C MET A 474 -15.30 -12.83 17.16
N GLY A 475 -15.98 -11.70 17.26
CA GLY A 475 -16.99 -11.44 18.31
C GLY A 475 -16.40 -11.50 19.73
N GLY A 476 -15.09 -11.21 19.87
CA GLY A 476 -14.34 -11.31 21.13
C GLY A 476 -13.15 -10.37 21.15
N TYR A 477 -12.33 -10.48 22.19
CA TYR A 477 -11.12 -9.70 22.35
C TYR A 477 -9.91 -10.49 21.90
N THR A 478 -8.96 -9.83 21.24
CA THR A 478 -7.67 -10.39 20.82
C THR A 478 -6.56 -9.61 21.49
N ALA A 479 -5.70 -10.34 22.21
CA ALA A 479 -4.41 -9.83 22.63
C ALA A 479 -3.37 -10.23 21.60
N SER A 480 -2.43 -9.35 21.28
CA SER A 480 -1.33 -9.65 20.38
C SER A 480 -0.02 -9.05 20.87
N ALA A 481 1.07 -9.69 20.50
CA ALA A 481 2.43 -9.24 20.78
C ALA A 481 3.33 -9.56 19.61
N GLN A 482 4.38 -8.75 19.45
CA GLN A 482 5.45 -8.98 18.48
C GLN A 482 6.73 -9.38 19.20
N VAL A 483 7.36 -10.47 18.78
CA VAL A 483 8.65 -10.95 19.32
C VAL A 483 9.58 -11.26 18.15
N GLY A 484 10.49 -10.35 17.84
CA GLY A 484 11.30 -10.43 16.65
C GLY A 484 10.44 -10.42 15.37
N GLU A 485 10.65 -11.40 14.50
CA GLU A 485 9.86 -11.58 13.26
C GLU A 485 8.51 -12.30 13.47
N TYR A 486 8.18 -12.71 14.71
CA TYR A 486 7.00 -13.51 14.99
C TYR A 486 5.88 -12.67 15.61
N GLY A 487 4.69 -12.75 15.00
CA GLY A 487 3.44 -12.25 15.58
C GLY A 487 2.79 -13.31 16.46
N ILE A 488 2.39 -12.95 17.68
CA ILE A 488 1.72 -13.85 18.61
C ILE A 488 0.34 -13.28 18.88
N SER A 489 -0.70 -14.10 18.82
CA SER A 489 -2.06 -13.71 19.17
C SER A 489 -2.67 -14.65 20.18
N PHE A 490 -3.56 -14.11 21.04
CA PHE A 490 -4.27 -14.79 22.09
C PHE A 490 -5.75 -14.40 22.02
N GLY A 491 -6.65 -15.36 21.96
CA GLY A 491 -8.09 -15.12 21.93
C GLY A 491 -8.72 -15.17 23.32
N THR A 492 -9.63 -14.25 23.61
CA THR A 492 -10.51 -14.31 24.77
C THR A 492 -11.87 -13.67 24.45
N PHE A 493 -12.93 -14.11 25.12
CA PHE A 493 -14.26 -13.50 25.00
C PHE A 493 -14.54 -12.45 26.08
N GLU A 494 -13.60 -12.26 26.99
CA GLU A 494 -13.75 -11.34 28.13
C GLU A 494 -12.99 -10.04 27.88
N SER A 495 -13.58 -8.92 28.26
CA SER A 495 -13.06 -7.57 28.00
C SER A 495 -12.14 -7.02 29.10
N GLU A 496 -11.84 -7.79 30.12
CA GLU A 496 -11.14 -7.32 31.33
C GLU A 496 -9.65 -7.71 31.31
N GLU A 497 -8.79 -6.91 31.95
CA GLU A 497 -7.37 -7.25 32.15
C GLU A 497 -7.13 -8.55 32.92
N ASN A 498 -8.15 -9.01 33.69
CA ASN A 498 -8.11 -10.28 34.38
C ASN A 498 -8.64 -11.46 33.57
N ALA A 499 -9.05 -11.21 32.29
CA ALA A 499 -9.42 -12.28 31.37
C ALA A 499 -8.26 -13.25 31.21
N THR A 500 -8.56 -14.54 31.20
CA THR A 500 -7.56 -15.60 31.07
C THR A 500 -7.53 -16.12 29.65
N VAL A 501 -6.32 -16.38 29.17
CA VAL A 501 -6.06 -17.08 27.90
C VAL A 501 -5.42 -18.43 28.21
N THR A 502 -5.73 -19.43 27.39
CA THR A 502 -5.23 -20.81 27.54
C THR A 502 -4.47 -21.30 26.30
N ALA A 503 -4.60 -20.57 25.21
CA ALA A 503 -4.01 -20.91 23.91
C ALA A 503 -3.38 -19.69 23.25
N PHE A 504 -2.47 -19.93 22.33
CA PHE A 504 -1.83 -18.93 21.50
C PHE A 504 -1.85 -19.37 20.04
N ARG A 505 -1.67 -18.39 19.16
CA ARG A 505 -1.29 -18.59 17.76
C ARG A 505 -0.06 -17.77 17.49
N ILE A 506 1.00 -18.39 16.96
CA ILE A 506 2.22 -17.72 16.50
C ILE A 506 2.30 -17.86 14.98
N SER A 507 2.71 -16.79 14.31
CA SER A 507 2.92 -16.74 12.87
C SER A 507 4.21 -16.01 12.54
N LYS A 508 4.84 -16.40 11.43
CA LYS A 508 6.06 -15.77 10.91
C LYS A 508 5.72 -14.95 9.67
#